data_23ecd252d61ed5041727d70321e46ccd
#
_entry.id   23ecd252d61ed5041727d70321e46ccd
#
_cell.length_a   1.000
_cell.length_b   1.000
_cell.length_c   1.000
_cell.angle_alpha   90.00
_cell.angle_beta   90.00
_cell.angle_gamma   90.00
#
_symmetry.space_group_name_H-M   'P 1'
#
loop_
_entity.id
_entity.type
_entity.pdbx_description
1 polymer ?
#
loop_
_entity_poly.entity_id
_entity_poly.type
_entity_poly.pdbx_seq_one_letter_code
_entity_poly.pdbx_strand_id
1 'polypeptide(L)'
;ETGGREVPIYDGLSASLAYIIALYRHRPALIERLRDMITAYTEGIASTEGTVGDKVKIVNTGTIRNVKIGDYATIENSARLENGSVNSKREAPVFIGDSVIAQDFIVSSGAKIADAAKIIRCFIGQACQVTHNFSAHDSLLFSNCAFENGEACAIFAGPFTVSMHKSSLLIAGMYSFLNAGSGSNQSNHMYKLGPIHQGIVERGSKTTSDSYILWPARIGAFSLVMGRHHHHSDTSDIPFSYLIEKDDETYLVPGINLRSVGTIRDAQKWPKRDKRTD
;
A
#
# COMPACT_ATOMS: atom_id res chain seq x y z
N GLU A 1 -3.65 -10.15 -11.73
CA GLU A 1 -4.96 -9.61 -11.34
C GLU A 1 -5.09 -8.08 -11.46
N THR A 2 -4.04 -7.39 -11.80
CA THR A 2 -4.06 -5.92 -11.94
C THR A 2 -4.50 -5.45 -13.33
N GLY A 3 -4.86 -6.35 -14.22
CA GLY A 3 -5.36 -6.06 -15.57
C GLY A 3 -4.32 -5.41 -16.48
N GLY A 4 -3.08 -5.86 -16.43
CA GLY A 4 -1.96 -5.36 -17.22
C GLY A 4 -1.28 -4.12 -16.61
N ARG A 5 -1.53 -3.83 -15.33
CA ARG A 5 -0.86 -2.75 -14.58
C ARG A 5 0.19 -3.28 -13.60
N GLU A 6 0.63 -4.49 -13.82
CA GLU A 6 1.62 -5.16 -13.00
C GLU A 6 2.92 -4.36 -12.97
N VAL A 7 3.42 -4.14 -11.76
CA VAL A 7 4.70 -3.49 -11.52
C VAL A 7 5.65 -4.53 -10.96
N PRO A 8 6.80 -4.78 -11.61
CA PRO A 8 7.82 -5.66 -11.06
C PRO A 8 8.29 -5.15 -9.69
N ILE A 9 8.27 -6.01 -8.68
CA ILE A 9 8.82 -5.66 -7.36
C ILE A 9 10.31 -6.02 -7.31
N TYR A 10 11.10 -5.09 -6.83
CA TYR A 10 12.53 -5.27 -6.59
C TYR A 10 12.99 -4.25 -5.52
N ASP A 11 14.17 -4.41 -4.97
CA ASP A 11 14.66 -3.62 -3.83
C ASP A 11 14.85 -2.12 -4.12
N GLY A 12 15.11 -1.75 -5.38
CA GLY A 12 15.22 -0.36 -5.83
C GLY A 12 13.90 0.31 -6.25
N LEU A 13 12.75 -0.33 -6.03
CA LEU A 13 11.46 0.21 -6.49
C LEU A 13 11.07 1.47 -5.71
N SER A 14 10.91 2.58 -6.43
CA SER A 14 10.38 3.83 -5.88
C SER A 14 8.90 4.05 -6.26
N ALA A 15 8.19 4.85 -5.45
CA ALA A 15 6.81 5.22 -5.76
C ALA A 15 6.68 5.94 -7.12
N SER A 16 7.66 6.77 -7.48
CA SER A 16 7.65 7.48 -8.76
C SER A 16 7.80 6.53 -9.95
N LEU A 17 8.72 5.57 -9.86
CA LEU A 17 8.90 4.57 -10.91
C LEU A 17 7.68 3.67 -11.06
N ALA A 18 7.16 3.17 -9.94
CA ALA A 18 5.94 2.37 -9.93
C ALA A 18 4.74 3.13 -10.52
N TYR A 19 4.61 4.43 -10.22
CA TYR A 19 3.58 5.29 -10.79
C TYR A 19 3.68 5.36 -12.31
N ILE A 20 4.89 5.58 -12.84
CA ILE A 20 5.11 5.62 -14.30
C ILE A 20 4.70 4.27 -14.92
N ILE A 21 5.18 3.16 -14.37
CA ILE A 21 4.87 1.83 -14.91
C ILE A 21 3.35 1.54 -14.89
N ALA A 22 2.67 1.87 -13.81
CA ALA A 22 1.24 1.59 -13.66
C ALA A 22 0.34 2.50 -14.50
N LEU A 23 0.66 3.79 -14.65
CA LEU A 23 -0.27 4.79 -15.19
C LEU A 23 0.11 5.32 -16.59
N TYR A 24 1.35 5.16 -17.05
CA TYR A 24 1.79 5.61 -18.37
C TYR A 24 1.69 4.52 -19.45
N ARG A 25 0.76 3.60 -19.32
CA ARG A 25 0.59 2.47 -20.27
C ARG A 25 0.19 2.87 -21.68
N HIS A 26 -0.27 4.10 -21.85
CA HIS A 26 -0.43 4.71 -23.17
C HIS A 26 0.90 5.01 -23.86
N ARG A 27 2.04 4.74 -23.19
CA ARG A 27 3.40 4.81 -23.72
C ARG A 27 4.08 3.43 -23.67
N PRO A 28 3.62 2.45 -24.45
CA PRO A 28 4.07 1.06 -24.32
C PRO A 28 5.59 0.89 -24.46
N ALA A 29 6.22 1.56 -25.42
CA ALA A 29 7.68 1.49 -25.60
C ALA A 29 8.48 2.01 -24.36
N LEU A 30 7.96 3.01 -23.63
CA LEU A 30 8.56 3.46 -22.38
C LEU A 30 8.45 2.38 -21.30
N ILE A 31 7.28 1.79 -21.16
CA ILE A 31 7.04 0.77 -20.15
C ILE A 31 7.88 -0.49 -20.40
N GLU A 32 7.95 -0.94 -21.65
CA GLU A 32 8.78 -2.07 -22.05
C GLU A 32 10.26 -1.81 -21.70
N ARG A 33 10.81 -0.65 -22.08
CA ARG A 33 12.19 -0.30 -21.76
C ARG A 33 12.45 -0.24 -20.24
N LEU A 34 11.51 0.28 -19.45
CA LEU A 34 11.66 0.29 -18.00
C LEU A 34 11.64 -1.12 -17.41
N ARG A 35 10.78 -2.00 -17.92
CA ARG A 35 10.74 -3.41 -17.52
C ARG A 35 12.04 -4.14 -17.88
N ASP A 36 12.58 -3.92 -19.07
CA ASP A 36 13.85 -4.50 -19.51
C ASP A 36 15.00 -4.07 -18.60
N MET A 37 15.05 -2.79 -18.23
CA MET A 37 16.04 -2.26 -17.30
C MET A 37 15.93 -2.91 -15.91
N ILE A 38 14.72 -3.08 -15.40
CA ILE A 38 14.47 -3.75 -14.11
C ILE A 38 14.88 -5.22 -14.20
N THR A 39 14.52 -5.91 -15.30
CA THR A 39 14.87 -7.31 -15.51
C THR A 39 16.38 -7.50 -15.55
N ALA A 40 17.09 -6.69 -16.33
CA ALA A 40 18.55 -6.74 -16.40
C ALA A 40 19.22 -6.50 -15.02
N TYR A 41 18.70 -5.55 -14.27
CA TYR A 41 19.17 -5.30 -12.89
C TYR A 41 18.94 -6.50 -11.98
N THR A 42 17.72 -7.03 -11.97
CA THR A 42 17.34 -8.13 -11.07
C THR A 42 18.04 -9.45 -11.43
N GLU A 43 18.27 -9.73 -12.72
CA GLU A 43 19.06 -10.88 -13.17
C GLU A 43 20.52 -10.77 -12.70
N GLY A 44 21.09 -9.54 -12.68
CA GLY A 44 22.45 -9.30 -12.22
C GLY A 44 22.68 -9.48 -10.72
N ILE A 45 21.62 -9.45 -9.93
CA ILE A 45 21.69 -9.61 -8.46
C ILE A 45 20.94 -10.86 -7.96
N ALA A 46 20.32 -11.62 -8.86
CA ALA A 46 19.59 -12.82 -8.51
C ALA A 46 20.50 -13.88 -7.88
N SER A 47 20.02 -14.55 -6.86
CA SER A 47 20.70 -15.67 -6.21
C SER A 47 19.73 -16.82 -6.00
N THR A 48 20.21 -18.04 -6.13
CA THR A 48 19.48 -19.27 -5.79
C THR A 48 19.57 -19.60 -4.30
N GLU A 49 20.38 -18.86 -3.56
CA GLU A 49 20.62 -19.09 -2.14
C GLU A 49 20.09 -17.91 -1.30
N GLY A 50 19.48 -18.26 -0.18
CA GLY A 50 19.16 -17.28 0.85
C GLY A 50 20.42 -16.86 1.62
N THR A 51 20.45 -15.65 2.12
CA THR A 51 21.55 -15.12 2.92
C THR A 51 21.05 -14.52 4.23
N VAL A 52 21.88 -14.57 5.26
CA VAL A 52 21.61 -13.95 6.57
C VAL A 52 22.75 -12.99 6.88
N GLY A 53 22.43 -11.73 7.08
CA GLY A 53 23.39 -10.68 7.40
C GLY A 53 23.88 -10.71 8.85
N ASP A 54 24.66 -9.68 9.20
CA ASP A 54 25.25 -9.56 10.53
C ASP A 54 24.21 -9.19 11.60
N LYS A 55 24.39 -9.72 12.80
CA LYS A 55 23.55 -9.43 13.99
C LYS A 55 22.05 -9.61 13.77
N VAL A 56 21.68 -10.50 12.86
CA VAL A 56 20.30 -10.93 12.67
C VAL A 56 19.88 -11.80 13.85
N LYS A 57 18.67 -11.61 14.34
CA LYS A 57 18.03 -12.42 15.36
C LYS A 57 16.88 -13.21 14.76
N ILE A 58 16.97 -14.54 14.78
CA ILE A 58 15.89 -15.44 14.35
C ILE A 58 15.53 -16.32 15.53
N VAL A 59 14.28 -16.25 16.01
CA VAL A 59 13.83 -16.99 17.18
C VAL A 59 12.48 -17.64 16.91
N ASN A 60 12.39 -18.94 17.21
CA ASN A 60 11.14 -19.70 17.17
C ASN A 60 10.32 -19.47 15.86
N THR A 61 11.01 -19.40 14.74
CA THR A 61 10.43 -19.17 13.41
C THR A 61 10.27 -20.50 12.68
N GLY A 62 9.16 -20.66 11.98
CA GLY A 62 8.86 -21.84 11.19
C GLY A 62 9.75 -21.94 9.93
N THR A 63 9.17 -21.84 8.76
CA THR A 63 9.91 -22.00 7.50
C THR A 63 10.52 -20.68 7.04
N ILE A 64 11.82 -20.65 6.78
CA ILE A 64 12.50 -19.60 6.01
C ILE A 64 13.16 -20.28 4.80
N ARG A 65 12.76 -19.93 3.59
CA ARG A 65 13.26 -20.54 2.36
C ARG A 65 13.50 -19.49 1.28
N ASN A 66 14.73 -19.49 0.72
CA ASN A 66 15.11 -18.53 -0.34
C ASN A 66 14.81 -17.08 0.04
N VAL A 67 15.33 -16.64 1.18
CA VAL A 67 15.14 -15.28 1.70
C VAL A 67 16.49 -14.63 1.95
N LYS A 68 16.71 -13.44 1.38
CA LYS A 68 17.82 -12.55 1.75
C LYS A 68 17.40 -11.78 2.99
N ILE A 69 18.15 -11.91 4.07
CA ILE A 69 17.90 -11.20 5.34
C ILE A 69 19.07 -10.22 5.57
N GLY A 70 18.80 -8.93 5.54
CA GLY A 70 19.79 -7.88 5.81
C GLY A 70 20.15 -7.76 7.28
N ASP A 71 21.17 -6.97 7.55
CA ASP A 71 21.77 -6.82 8.88
C ASP A 71 20.76 -6.30 9.93
N TYR A 72 20.97 -6.70 11.17
CA TYR A 72 20.17 -6.29 12.33
C TYR A 72 18.67 -6.61 12.25
N ALA A 73 18.22 -7.41 11.30
CA ALA A 73 16.83 -7.84 11.26
C ALA A 73 16.47 -8.68 12.49
N THR A 74 15.24 -8.54 12.96
CA THR A 74 14.66 -9.41 13.97
C THR A 74 13.46 -10.15 13.40
N ILE A 75 13.51 -11.49 13.44
CA ILE A 75 12.44 -12.38 12.97
C ILE A 75 12.07 -13.29 14.15
N GLU A 76 10.85 -13.15 14.66
CA GLU A 76 10.40 -13.86 15.85
C GLU A 76 9.03 -14.51 15.63
N ASN A 77 8.90 -15.79 15.96
CA ASN A 77 7.63 -16.53 15.93
C ASN A 77 6.89 -16.47 14.59
N SER A 78 7.56 -16.16 13.49
CA SER A 78 6.94 -16.11 12.16
C SER A 78 6.60 -17.51 11.66
N ALA A 79 5.49 -17.67 10.96
CA ALA A 79 5.06 -18.96 10.46
C ALA A 79 5.83 -19.38 9.19
N ARG A 80 5.93 -18.48 8.20
CA ARG A 80 6.57 -18.82 6.92
C ARG A 80 7.04 -17.56 6.16
N LEU A 81 8.30 -17.60 5.73
CA LEU A 81 8.90 -16.58 4.86
C LEU A 81 9.51 -17.30 3.65
N GLU A 82 9.05 -17.00 2.43
CA GLU A 82 9.49 -17.66 1.21
C GLU A 82 9.71 -16.67 0.07
N ASN A 83 10.82 -16.88 -0.69
CA ASN A 83 11.14 -16.10 -1.90
C ASN A 83 11.09 -14.60 -1.65
N GLY A 84 11.99 -14.06 -0.84
CA GLY A 84 11.90 -12.65 -0.51
C GLY A 84 13.18 -11.98 -0.10
N SER A 85 13.10 -10.67 0.07
CA SER A 85 14.20 -9.85 0.56
C SER A 85 13.73 -8.99 1.73
N VAL A 86 14.49 -9.06 2.83
CA VAL A 86 14.34 -8.23 4.02
C VAL A 86 15.52 -7.25 4.03
N ASN A 87 15.31 -6.04 3.54
CA ASN A 87 16.34 -5.02 3.37
C ASN A 87 16.57 -4.24 4.68
N SER A 88 16.93 -4.98 5.72
CA SER A 88 17.21 -4.45 7.05
C SER A 88 18.62 -3.89 7.14
N LYS A 89 18.80 -2.89 7.97
CA LYS A 89 20.10 -2.29 8.28
C LYS A 89 20.13 -1.71 9.71
N ARG A 90 21.31 -1.40 10.20
CA ARG A 90 21.52 -0.97 11.59
C ARG A 90 20.69 0.25 11.98
N GLU A 91 20.61 1.24 11.09
CA GLU A 91 19.95 2.52 11.33
C GLU A 91 18.42 2.39 11.27
N ALA A 92 17.93 1.38 10.55
CA ALA A 92 16.53 1.11 10.31
C ALA A 92 16.26 -0.40 10.26
N PRO A 93 16.33 -1.09 11.39
CA PRO A 93 16.14 -2.54 11.44
C PRO A 93 14.69 -2.92 11.10
N VAL A 94 14.55 -4.03 10.39
CA VAL A 94 13.25 -4.63 10.08
C VAL A 94 12.85 -5.59 11.19
N PHE A 95 11.58 -5.57 11.56
CA PHE A 95 10.97 -6.52 12.48
C PHE A 95 9.88 -7.34 11.78
N ILE A 96 9.99 -8.67 11.85
CA ILE A 96 8.97 -9.62 11.39
C ILE A 96 8.57 -10.50 12.58
N GLY A 97 7.31 -10.39 13.01
CA GLY A 97 6.85 -10.96 14.28
C GLY A 97 5.89 -12.14 14.13
N ASP A 98 5.05 -12.29 15.14
CA ASP A 98 4.23 -13.45 15.37
C ASP A 98 3.34 -13.86 14.20
N SER A 99 3.39 -15.16 13.86
CA SER A 99 2.51 -15.82 12.91
C SER A 99 2.46 -15.21 11.50
N VAL A 100 3.45 -14.39 11.12
CA VAL A 100 3.52 -13.78 9.80
C VAL A 100 3.70 -14.84 8.72
N ILE A 101 2.98 -14.67 7.60
CA ILE A 101 3.17 -15.41 6.37
C ILE A 101 3.55 -14.41 5.27
N ALA A 102 4.74 -14.56 4.70
CA ALA A 102 5.21 -13.74 3.58
C ALA A 102 5.72 -14.62 2.44
N GLN A 103 5.27 -14.32 1.22
CA GLN A 103 5.68 -15.04 0.02
C GLN A 103 5.86 -14.10 -1.16
N ASP A 104 6.94 -14.27 -1.92
CA ASP A 104 7.27 -13.43 -3.08
C ASP A 104 7.26 -11.94 -2.71
N PHE A 105 8.13 -11.53 -1.79
CA PHE A 105 8.03 -10.24 -1.13
C PHE A 105 9.34 -9.46 -1.08
N ILE A 106 9.20 -8.13 -1.01
CA ILE A 106 10.29 -7.22 -0.64
C ILE A 106 9.84 -6.43 0.59
N VAL A 107 10.68 -6.37 1.61
CA VAL A 107 10.47 -5.55 2.81
C VAL A 107 11.64 -4.60 2.98
N SER A 108 11.35 -3.30 2.93
CA SER A 108 12.35 -2.24 3.06
C SER A 108 12.66 -1.91 4.53
N SER A 109 13.74 -1.16 4.72
CA SER A 109 14.29 -0.78 6.03
C SER A 109 13.26 -0.13 6.96
N GLY A 110 13.37 -0.42 8.25
CA GLY A 110 12.51 0.12 9.30
C GLY A 110 11.06 -0.37 9.29
N ALA A 111 10.70 -1.27 8.39
CA ALA A 111 9.35 -1.83 8.35
C ALA A 111 9.08 -2.80 9.50
N LYS A 112 7.83 -2.84 9.95
CA LYS A 112 7.32 -3.79 10.93
C LYS A 112 6.17 -4.60 10.34
N ILE A 113 6.31 -5.93 10.33
CA ILE A 113 5.26 -6.87 9.92
C ILE A 113 5.02 -7.83 11.09
N ALA A 114 3.81 -7.92 11.63
CA ALA A 114 3.56 -8.72 12.82
C ALA A 114 2.09 -9.15 12.94
N ASP A 115 1.82 -9.88 14.03
CA ASP A 115 0.46 -10.18 14.49
C ASP A 115 -0.38 -10.88 13.43
N ALA A 116 0.14 -11.98 12.88
CA ALA A 116 -0.49 -12.82 11.86
C ALA A 116 -0.80 -12.12 10.53
N ALA A 117 -0.09 -11.06 10.19
CA ALA A 117 -0.21 -10.43 8.87
C ALA A 117 0.18 -11.40 7.74
N LYS A 118 -0.51 -11.29 6.60
CA LYS A 118 -0.21 -12.06 5.39
C LYS A 118 0.14 -11.12 4.25
N ILE A 119 1.29 -11.32 3.63
CA ILE A 119 1.74 -10.56 2.47
C ILE A 119 2.19 -11.52 1.36
N ILE A 120 1.55 -11.42 0.20
CA ILE A 120 1.84 -12.29 -0.94
C ILE A 120 2.01 -11.43 -2.18
N ARG A 121 3.15 -11.56 -2.85
CA ARG A 121 3.54 -10.74 -4.01
C ARG A 121 3.41 -9.24 -3.72
N CYS A 122 4.07 -8.78 -2.64
CA CYS A 122 3.97 -7.41 -2.17
C CYS A 122 5.33 -6.73 -2.04
N PHE A 123 5.33 -5.43 -2.28
CA PHE A 123 6.41 -4.53 -1.91
C PHE A 123 6.01 -3.73 -0.66
N ILE A 124 6.78 -3.86 0.40
CA ILE A 124 6.58 -3.13 1.67
C ILE A 124 7.70 -2.12 1.83
N GLY A 125 7.38 -0.85 1.67
CA GLY A 125 8.31 0.27 1.71
C GLY A 125 8.85 0.60 3.10
N GLN A 126 9.75 1.59 3.13
CA GLN A 126 10.43 2.02 4.35
C GLN A 126 9.46 2.44 5.46
N ALA A 127 9.75 2.01 6.68
CA ALA A 127 8.99 2.37 7.89
C ALA A 127 7.48 2.05 7.84
N CYS A 128 7.05 1.15 6.95
CA CYS A 128 5.68 0.66 6.92
C CYS A 128 5.36 -0.22 8.13
N GLN A 129 4.10 -0.22 8.53
CA GLN A 129 3.56 -1.12 9.54
C GLN A 129 2.41 -1.95 8.95
N VAL A 130 2.52 -3.27 9.01
CA VAL A 130 1.49 -4.22 8.55
C VAL A 130 1.26 -5.23 9.67
N THR A 131 0.15 -5.07 10.38
CA THR A 131 -0.06 -5.82 11.63
C THR A 131 -1.54 -6.24 11.81
N HIS A 132 -1.84 -6.91 12.92
CA HIS A 132 -3.20 -7.23 13.36
C HIS A 132 -4.03 -7.99 12.30
N ASN A 133 -3.49 -9.12 11.79
CA ASN A 133 -4.15 -9.96 10.78
C ASN A 133 -4.42 -9.28 9.43
N PHE A 134 -3.75 -8.17 9.10
CA PHE A 134 -3.93 -7.55 7.80
C PHE A 134 -3.50 -8.50 6.67
N SER A 135 -4.27 -8.54 5.59
CA SER A 135 -3.98 -9.35 4.41
C SER A 135 -3.73 -8.48 3.19
N ALA A 136 -2.56 -8.61 2.56
CA ALA A 136 -2.21 -7.91 1.34
C ALA A 136 -1.77 -8.88 0.25
N HIS A 137 -2.33 -8.72 -0.95
CA HIS A 137 -1.98 -9.48 -2.14
C HIS A 137 -1.70 -8.54 -3.31
N ASP A 138 -0.67 -8.84 -4.12
CA ASP A 138 -0.38 -8.13 -5.37
C ASP A 138 -0.29 -6.60 -5.19
N SER A 139 0.31 -6.14 -4.08
CA SER A 139 0.16 -4.76 -3.62
C SER A 139 1.50 -4.07 -3.37
N LEU A 140 1.52 -2.76 -3.63
CA LEU A 140 2.66 -1.89 -3.37
C LEU A 140 2.30 -0.94 -2.22
N LEU A 141 3.02 -1.05 -1.10
CA LEU A 141 2.88 -0.19 0.06
C LEU A 141 4.16 0.65 0.21
N PHE A 142 4.09 1.93 -0.13
CA PHE A 142 5.23 2.83 -0.03
C PHE A 142 5.39 3.43 1.37
N SER A 143 6.44 4.21 1.57
CA SER A 143 6.95 4.62 2.89
C SER A 143 5.88 5.12 3.87
N ASN A 144 6.05 4.75 5.12
CA ASN A 144 5.19 5.18 6.24
C ASN A 144 3.70 4.79 6.12
N CYS A 145 3.37 3.79 5.32
CA CYS A 145 2.03 3.22 5.31
C CYS A 145 1.75 2.45 6.61
N ALA A 146 0.49 2.49 7.07
CA ALA A 146 0.05 1.72 8.22
C ALA A 146 -1.24 0.96 7.92
N PHE A 147 -1.16 -0.37 7.97
CA PHE A 147 -2.25 -1.27 7.64
C PHE A 147 -2.50 -2.26 8.78
N GLU A 148 -3.72 -2.31 9.25
CA GLU A 148 -4.16 -3.21 10.31
C GLU A 148 -5.56 -3.74 10.02
N ASN A 149 -5.83 -4.99 10.42
CA ASN A 149 -7.18 -5.59 10.48
C ASN A 149 -8.00 -5.66 9.18
N GLY A 150 -7.51 -5.21 8.07
CA GLY A 150 -8.26 -5.12 6.81
C GLY A 150 -7.69 -6.01 5.72
N GLU A 151 -8.11 -5.72 4.49
CA GLU A 151 -7.65 -6.40 3.29
C GLU A 151 -7.27 -5.41 2.20
N ALA A 152 -6.20 -5.73 1.49
CA ALA A 152 -5.79 -5.05 0.27
C ALA A 152 -5.48 -6.03 -0.85
N CYS A 153 -5.97 -5.74 -2.06
CA CYS A 153 -5.66 -6.53 -3.24
C CYS A 153 -5.41 -5.60 -4.43
N ALA A 154 -4.27 -5.80 -5.09
CA ALA A 154 -3.88 -5.04 -6.28
C ALA A 154 -3.87 -3.51 -6.07
N ILE A 155 -3.40 -3.03 -4.92
CA ILE A 155 -3.36 -1.60 -4.62
C ILE A 155 -1.99 -0.99 -4.85
N PHE A 156 -2.00 0.29 -5.18
CA PHE A 156 -0.87 1.19 -5.10
C PHE A 156 -1.10 2.13 -3.90
N ALA A 157 -0.54 1.79 -2.76
CA ALA A 157 -0.56 2.64 -1.59
C ALA A 157 0.68 3.55 -1.60
N GLY A 158 0.52 4.77 -2.08
CA GLY A 158 1.53 5.82 -1.95
C GLY A 158 1.81 6.17 -0.49
N PRO A 159 2.84 6.97 -0.21
CA PRO A 159 3.28 7.25 1.15
C PRO A 159 2.15 7.68 2.10
N PHE A 160 2.28 7.30 3.37
CA PHE A 160 1.33 7.67 4.44
C PHE A 160 -0.11 7.23 4.20
N THR A 161 -0.35 6.19 3.42
CA THR A 161 -1.67 5.56 3.32
C THR A 161 -1.94 4.76 4.59
N VAL A 162 -3.10 5.00 5.22
CA VAL A 162 -3.48 4.42 6.50
C VAL A 162 -4.84 3.73 6.42
N SER A 163 -4.90 2.47 6.81
CA SER A 163 -6.13 1.68 6.98
C SER A 163 -5.96 0.76 8.19
N MET A 164 -6.49 1.17 9.35
CA MET A 164 -6.20 0.52 10.63
C MET A 164 -7.42 -0.19 11.24
N HIS A 165 -8.58 -0.09 10.62
CA HIS A 165 -9.82 -0.59 11.20
C HIS A 165 -10.29 -1.89 10.55
N LYS A 166 -10.99 -2.72 11.33
CA LYS A 166 -11.62 -3.95 10.84
C LYS A 166 -12.61 -3.66 9.71
N SER A 167 -12.77 -4.64 8.84
CA SER A 167 -13.71 -4.59 7.70
C SER A 167 -13.41 -3.50 6.65
N SER A 168 -12.21 -2.93 6.66
CA SER A 168 -11.79 -2.04 5.57
C SER A 168 -11.26 -2.84 4.40
N LEU A 169 -11.69 -2.48 3.19
CA LEU A 169 -11.34 -3.17 1.96
C LEU A 169 -10.84 -2.20 0.91
N LEU A 170 -9.61 -2.42 0.45
CA LEU A 170 -8.97 -1.63 -0.60
C LEU A 170 -8.60 -2.53 -1.78
N ILE A 171 -9.29 -2.36 -2.90
CA ILE A 171 -9.06 -3.18 -4.10
C ILE A 171 -8.81 -2.30 -5.32
N ALA A 172 -7.77 -2.62 -6.08
CA ALA A 172 -7.44 -2.02 -7.39
C ALA A 172 -7.43 -0.49 -7.40
N GLY A 173 -7.02 0.13 -6.31
CA GLY A 173 -6.98 1.58 -6.17
C GLY A 173 -5.57 2.13 -5.99
N MET A 174 -5.39 3.38 -6.40
CA MET A 174 -4.21 4.17 -6.08
C MET A 174 -4.55 5.19 -4.99
N TYR A 175 -3.73 5.20 -3.97
CA TYR A 175 -3.90 6.03 -2.79
C TYR A 175 -2.60 6.75 -2.44
N SER A 176 -2.68 7.87 -1.74
CA SER A 176 -1.51 8.52 -1.14
C SER A 176 -1.98 9.42 0.00
N PHE A 177 -1.30 9.40 1.13
CA PHE A 177 -1.72 10.16 2.31
C PHE A 177 -3.20 9.98 2.66
N LEU A 178 -3.75 8.82 2.36
CA LEU A 178 -5.14 8.47 2.64
C LEU A 178 -5.31 8.10 4.12
N ASN A 179 -6.46 8.44 4.69
CA ASN A 179 -6.93 7.83 5.92
C ASN A 179 -8.28 7.15 5.66
N ALA A 180 -8.26 5.83 5.54
CA ALA A 180 -9.45 5.01 5.35
C ALA A 180 -10.26 4.90 6.65
N GLY A 181 -11.55 5.19 6.58
CA GLY A 181 -12.48 5.06 7.70
C GLY A 181 -12.78 3.59 8.03
N SER A 182 -13.27 3.35 9.25
CA SER A 182 -13.69 2.02 9.69
C SER A 182 -14.77 1.44 8.79
N GLY A 183 -14.58 0.22 8.30
CA GLY A 183 -15.56 -0.45 7.42
C GLY A 183 -15.67 0.16 6.03
N SER A 184 -14.78 1.10 5.67
CA SER A 184 -14.83 1.68 4.33
C SER A 184 -14.42 0.67 3.26
N ASN A 185 -15.08 0.73 2.11
CA ASN A 185 -14.88 -0.16 0.99
C ASN A 185 -14.63 0.64 -0.29
N GLN A 186 -13.48 0.45 -0.89
CA GLN A 186 -13.09 1.03 -2.15
C GLN A 186 -12.85 -0.11 -3.15
N SER A 187 -13.84 -0.35 -4.01
CA SER A 187 -13.82 -1.52 -4.89
C SER A 187 -14.83 -1.44 -6.03
N ASN A 188 -14.94 -2.52 -6.80
CA ASN A 188 -15.95 -2.70 -7.84
C ASN A 188 -16.77 -3.98 -7.61
N HIS A 189 -16.85 -4.47 -6.41
CA HIS A 189 -17.52 -5.75 -6.10
C HIS A 189 -19.00 -5.81 -6.50
N MET A 190 -19.67 -4.66 -6.60
CA MET A 190 -21.06 -4.63 -7.03
C MET A 190 -21.31 -5.31 -8.38
N TYR A 191 -20.35 -5.22 -9.28
CA TYR A 191 -20.48 -5.77 -10.63
C TYR A 191 -19.82 -7.14 -10.79
N LYS A 192 -19.19 -7.68 -9.76
CA LYS A 192 -18.45 -8.95 -9.79
C LYS A 192 -17.45 -9.05 -10.94
N LEU A 193 -16.84 -7.92 -11.31
CA LEU A 193 -15.89 -7.83 -12.41
C LEU A 193 -14.44 -8.07 -11.99
N GLY A 194 -14.24 -8.41 -10.70
CA GLY A 194 -12.90 -8.54 -10.14
C GLY A 194 -12.15 -7.20 -10.06
N PRO A 195 -10.89 -7.17 -9.70
CA PRO A 195 -10.10 -5.95 -9.46
C PRO A 195 -9.55 -5.33 -10.76
N ILE A 196 -10.31 -5.32 -11.84
CA ILE A 196 -9.89 -4.77 -13.14
C ILE A 196 -10.20 -3.29 -13.30
N HIS A 197 -11.12 -2.74 -12.54
CA HIS A 197 -11.49 -1.34 -12.56
C HIS A 197 -10.67 -0.57 -11.52
N GLN A 198 -9.81 0.28 -12.02
CA GLN A 198 -8.90 1.07 -11.22
C GLN A 198 -9.55 2.37 -10.73
N GLY A 199 -9.39 2.68 -9.44
CA GLY A 199 -9.77 3.96 -8.87
C GLY A 199 -8.57 4.74 -8.38
N ILE A 200 -8.75 6.06 -8.22
CA ILE A 200 -7.72 6.96 -7.70
C ILE A 200 -8.33 7.81 -6.59
N VAL A 201 -7.74 7.75 -5.41
CA VAL A 201 -8.03 8.69 -4.32
C VAL A 201 -6.77 9.53 -4.09
N GLU A 202 -6.82 10.78 -4.50
CA GLU A 202 -5.68 11.65 -4.45
C GLU A 202 -5.26 12.00 -3.02
N ARG A 203 -4.04 12.51 -2.90
CA ARG A 203 -3.36 12.74 -1.62
C ARG A 203 -4.19 13.53 -0.61
N GLY A 204 -4.08 13.12 0.64
CA GLY A 204 -4.68 13.81 1.77
C GLY A 204 -6.18 13.63 1.93
N SER A 205 -6.80 12.83 1.07
CA SER A 205 -8.22 12.53 1.14
C SER A 205 -8.51 11.53 2.27
N LYS A 206 -9.76 11.49 2.69
CA LYS A 206 -10.25 10.61 3.74
C LYS A 206 -11.59 10.01 3.38
N THR A 207 -11.86 8.82 3.90
CA THR A 207 -13.21 8.27 3.95
C THR A 207 -13.72 8.25 5.40
N THR A 208 -15.01 8.45 5.59
CA THR A 208 -15.64 8.22 6.89
C THR A 208 -15.91 6.75 7.13
N SER A 209 -16.38 6.40 8.31
CA SER A 209 -16.80 5.03 8.59
C SER A 209 -17.91 4.60 7.63
N ASP A 210 -17.85 3.32 7.21
CA ASP A 210 -18.83 2.70 6.31
C ASP A 210 -18.98 3.37 4.93
N SER A 211 -18.01 4.18 4.53
CA SER A 211 -18.03 4.78 3.19
C SER A 211 -17.76 3.74 2.12
N TYR A 212 -18.41 3.90 0.98
CA TYR A 212 -18.20 3.09 -0.20
C TYR A 212 -17.85 3.95 -1.41
N ILE A 213 -16.78 3.60 -2.12
CA ILE A 213 -16.40 4.25 -3.39
C ILE A 213 -16.38 3.18 -4.46
N LEU A 214 -17.31 3.27 -5.41
CA LEU A 214 -17.39 2.36 -6.55
C LEU A 214 -16.38 2.74 -7.63
N TRP A 215 -15.50 1.81 -7.99
CA TRP A 215 -14.58 1.98 -9.12
C TRP A 215 -15.23 1.79 -10.50
N PRO A 216 -14.74 2.47 -11.56
CA PRO A 216 -13.68 3.49 -11.52
C PRO A 216 -14.21 4.83 -10.97
N ALA A 217 -13.49 5.42 -10.05
CA ALA A 217 -13.75 6.77 -9.54
C ALA A 217 -12.43 7.51 -9.36
N ARG A 218 -12.45 8.85 -9.45
CA ARG A 218 -11.30 9.71 -9.17
C ARG A 218 -11.71 10.77 -8.15
N ILE A 219 -11.12 10.67 -6.97
CA ILE A 219 -11.41 11.59 -5.87
C ILE A 219 -10.27 12.59 -5.76
N GLY A 220 -10.59 13.87 -5.92
CA GLY A 220 -9.63 14.97 -5.89
C GLY A 220 -8.93 15.13 -4.54
N ALA A 221 -7.77 15.76 -4.56
CA ALA A 221 -6.89 15.87 -3.39
C ALA A 221 -7.58 16.54 -2.18
N PHE A 222 -7.23 16.09 -0.98
CA PHE A 222 -7.73 16.62 0.29
C PHE A 222 -9.27 16.60 0.43
N SER A 223 -9.93 15.68 -0.25
CA SER A 223 -11.38 15.53 -0.17
C SER A 223 -11.81 14.62 0.97
N LEU A 224 -13.04 14.75 1.43
CA LEU A 224 -13.67 13.88 2.40
C LEU A 224 -14.87 13.17 1.77
N VAL A 225 -14.85 11.85 1.79
CA VAL A 225 -15.94 11.01 1.26
C VAL A 225 -16.77 10.49 2.43
N MET A 226 -18.07 10.79 2.42
CA MET A 226 -19.03 10.44 3.46
C MET A 226 -20.22 9.69 2.87
N GLY A 227 -20.47 8.47 3.37
CA GLY A 227 -21.55 7.62 2.88
C GLY A 227 -21.15 6.73 1.72
N ARG A 228 -22.11 6.16 1.03
CA ARG A 228 -21.94 5.13 0.00
C ARG A 228 -22.22 5.70 -1.40
N HIS A 229 -21.19 5.77 -2.21
CA HIS A 229 -21.25 6.32 -3.56
C HIS A 229 -21.29 5.20 -4.59
N HIS A 230 -22.45 4.99 -5.21
CA HIS A 230 -22.70 3.93 -6.19
C HIS A 230 -22.52 4.40 -7.65
N HIS A 231 -21.97 5.60 -7.85
CA HIS A 231 -21.65 6.17 -9.15
C HIS A 231 -20.14 6.35 -9.30
N HIS A 232 -19.65 6.34 -10.53
CA HIS A 232 -18.25 6.58 -10.87
C HIS A 232 -17.92 8.06 -10.81
N SER A 233 -17.75 8.60 -9.59
CA SER A 233 -17.46 10.02 -9.39
C SER A 233 -16.08 10.40 -9.91
N ASP A 234 -15.97 11.47 -10.67
CA ASP A 234 -14.70 12.13 -11.01
C ASP A 234 -14.70 13.55 -10.47
N THR A 235 -13.90 13.79 -9.44
CA THR A 235 -13.71 15.10 -8.80
C THR A 235 -12.24 15.51 -8.80
N SER A 236 -11.44 14.95 -9.71
CA SER A 236 -9.99 15.21 -9.81
C SER A 236 -9.64 16.69 -9.93
N ASP A 237 -10.46 17.48 -10.63
CA ASP A 237 -10.25 18.92 -10.82
C ASP A 237 -10.89 19.77 -9.70
N ILE A 238 -11.51 19.16 -8.69
CA ILE A 238 -12.22 19.85 -7.61
C ILE A 238 -11.66 19.40 -6.24
N PRO A 239 -10.41 19.76 -5.91
CA PRO A 239 -9.81 19.40 -4.65
C PRO A 239 -10.49 20.04 -3.44
N PHE A 240 -10.20 19.56 -2.24
CA PHE A 240 -10.75 20.04 -0.97
C PHE A 240 -12.27 19.95 -0.88
N SER A 241 -12.90 19.02 -1.56
CA SER A 241 -14.34 18.86 -1.60
C SER A 241 -14.85 17.86 -0.57
N TYR A 242 -16.13 17.99 -0.20
CA TYR A 242 -16.87 16.91 0.42
C TYR A 242 -17.73 16.22 -0.61
N LEU A 243 -17.68 14.88 -0.63
CA LEU A 243 -18.65 14.04 -1.30
C LEU A 243 -19.57 13.48 -0.21
N ILE A 244 -20.85 13.78 -0.30
CA ILE A 244 -21.85 13.41 0.72
C ILE A 244 -22.92 12.57 0.03
N GLU A 245 -23.14 11.36 0.53
CA GLU A 245 -24.29 10.56 0.12
C GLU A 245 -25.52 10.98 0.93
N LYS A 246 -26.61 11.17 0.23
CA LYS A 246 -27.92 11.42 0.79
C LYS A 246 -28.99 10.89 -0.17
N ASP A 247 -29.89 10.07 0.31
CA ASP A 247 -31.00 9.49 -0.46
C ASP A 247 -30.53 8.75 -1.73
N ASP A 248 -29.41 7.98 -1.61
CA ASP A 248 -28.71 7.25 -2.69
C ASP A 248 -28.09 8.15 -3.78
N GLU A 249 -28.10 9.47 -3.59
CA GLU A 249 -27.47 10.42 -4.49
C GLU A 249 -26.15 10.95 -3.94
N THR A 250 -25.21 11.29 -4.83
CA THR A 250 -23.93 11.91 -4.48
C THR A 250 -23.99 13.42 -4.63
N TYR A 251 -23.84 14.13 -3.53
CA TYR A 251 -23.71 15.57 -3.48
C TYR A 251 -22.27 16.01 -3.34
N LEU A 252 -21.86 16.98 -4.14
CA LEU A 252 -20.53 17.57 -4.08
C LEU A 252 -20.60 18.96 -3.45
N VAL A 253 -19.76 19.20 -2.43
CA VAL A 253 -19.59 20.51 -1.81
C VAL A 253 -18.15 20.99 -2.05
N PRO A 254 -17.91 21.80 -3.10
CA PRO A 254 -16.58 22.20 -3.51
C PRO A 254 -15.87 23.08 -2.48
N GLY A 255 -14.58 22.85 -2.25
CA GLY A 255 -13.69 23.71 -1.48
C GLY A 255 -13.93 23.78 0.03
N ILE A 256 -14.96 23.11 0.55
CA ILE A 256 -15.33 23.21 1.97
C ILE A 256 -14.23 22.72 2.91
N ASN A 257 -13.46 21.73 2.46
CA ASN A 257 -12.38 21.11 3.26
C ASN A 257 -11.15 22.02 3.43
N LEU A 258 -11.03 23.12 2.66
CA LEU A 258 -10.01 24.14 2.88
C LEU A 258 -10.10 24.77 4.28
N ARG A 259 -11.30 24.84 4.83
CA ARG A 259 -11.58 25.41 6.15
C ARG A 259 -11.57 24.39 7.28
N SER A 260 -11.38 23.12 6.95
CA SER A 260 -11.43 22.03 7.92
C SER A 260 -10.19 22.04 8.80
N VAL A 261 -10.42 22.12 10.11
CA VAL A 261 -9.36 21.91 11.12
C VAL A 261 -8.66 20.56 10.90
N GLY A 262 -9.40 19.54 10.41
CA GLY A 262 -8.85 18.23 10.12
C GLY A 262 -7.77 18.27 9.05
N THR A 263 -7.97 18.98 7.96
CA THR A 263 -6.98 19.11 6.86
C THR A 263 -5.70 19.81 7.34
N ILE A 264 -5.85 20.94 8.04
CA ILE A 264 -4.70 21.69 8.60
C ILE A 264 -3.93 20.81 9.59
N ARG A 265 -4.63 20.16 10.50
CA ARG A 265 -4.04 19.25 11.49
C ARG A 265 -3.24 18.13 10.83
N ASP A 266 -3.77 17.53 9.77
CA ASP A 266 -3.11 16.40 9.12
C ASP A 266 -1.87 16.85 8.34
N ALA A 267 -1.93 17.97 7.65
CA ALA A 267 -0.76 18.56 7.00
C ALA A 267 0.39 18.83 8.01
N GLN A 268 0.06 19.24 9.23
CA GLN A 268 1.03 19.44 10.30
C GLN A 268 1.55 18.13 10.91
N LYS A 269 0.77 17.05 10.84
CA LYS A 269 1.13 15.75 11.42
C LYS A 269 2.04 14.91 10.52
N TRP A 270 1.88 14.94 9.22
CA TRP A 270 2.62 14.06 8.31
C TRP A 270 4.14 14.16 8.47
N PRO A 271 4.77 15.35 8.54
CA PRO A 271 6.20 15.42 8.77
C PRO A 271 6.64 14.78 10.09
N LYS A 272 5.79 14.85 11.13
CA LYS A 272 6.05 14.25 12.45
C LYS A 272 5.84 12.73 12.47
N ARG A 273 5.16 12.18 11.48
CA ARG A 273 4.91 10.74 11.34
C ARG A 273 5.91 10.04 10.43
N ASP A 274 6.81 10.78 9.82
CA ASP A 274 7.90 10.17 9.06
C ASP A 274 8.82 9.43 10.03
N LYS A 275 8.87 8.11 9.87
CA LYS A 275 9.66 7.21 10.72
C LYS A 275 10.91 6.70 10.02
N ARG A 276 11.20 7.17 8.83
CA ARG A 276 12.43 6.80 8.13
C ARG A 276 13.63 7.41 8.85
N THR A 277 14.66 6.63 8.97
CA THR A 277 15.92 7.01 9.65
C THR A 277 17.12 6.93 8.73
N ASP A 278 16.88 6.59 7.46
CA ASP A 278 17.89 6.32 6.44
C ASP A 278 17.53 6.87 5.06
#